data_e09d1a678559035678e1ac75b320d580
#
_entry.id   e09d1a678559035678e1ac75b320d580
#
_cell.length_a   1.000
_cell.length_b   1.000
_cell.length_c   1.000
_cell.angle_alpha   90.00
_cell.angle_beta   90.00
_cell.angle_gamma   90.00
#
_symmetry.space_group_name_H-M   'P 1'
#
loop_
_entity.id
_entity.type
_entity.pdbx_description
1 polymer ?
#
loop_
_entity_poly.entity_id
_entity_poly.type
_entity_poly.pdbx_seq_one_letter_code
_entity_poly.pdbx_strand_id
1 'polypeptide(L)'
;MRKLLPLALLGLSAFAQVDVPFWHAMDGPAGRLIAAFAQEFNARQDRYRVLPRYQGTYEEAETKLVAALRAGSGPVLFQAELSFFPRLVAEGQALPLEAYLDLDPGFVADLFAPAWNYGVVGGRRFGLPFNNSTPVLFYYLDVFRAKGLEAPRDWRAFERTALALTSRAAKGFIFVTDPQAWLFEAMVTSRGGSLVQDDRPNFTSREAVAALEMLYR
;
A
#
# COMPACT_ATOMS: atom_id res chain seq x y z
N MET A 1 28.35 -52.62 45.13
CA MET A 1 27.50 -52.60 43.92
C MET A 1 26.95 -51.21 43.69
N ARG A 2 27.56 -50.43 42.81
CA ARG A 2 27.14 -49.09 42.46
C ARG A 2 26.10 -49.21 41.33
N LYS A 3 24.84 -48.82 41.59
CA LYS A 3 23.77 -48.74 40.60
C LYS A 3 24.00 -47.49 39.76
N LEU A 4 24.36 -47.64 38.47
CA LEU A 4 24.37 -46.57 37.47
C LEU A 4 22.93 -46.31 37.05
N LEU A 5 22.41 -45.12 37.35
CA LEU A 5 21.16 -44.61 36.74
C LEU A 5 21.44 -44.24 35.30
N PRO A 6 20.60 -44.67 34.35
CA PRO A 6 20.71 -44.19 32.98
C PRO A 6 20.22 -42.73 32.89
N LEU A 7 21.09 -41.85 32.45
CA LEU A 7 20.77 -40.45 32.13
C LEU A 7 20.00 -40.48 30.80
N ALA A 8 18.67 -40.34 30.88
CA ALA A 8 17.86 -40.17 29.68
C ALA A 8 18.14 -38.77 29.07
N LEU A 9 18.92 -38.71 28.00
CA LEU A 9 19.02 -37.54 27.15
C LEU A 9 17.67 -37.36 26.47
N LEU A 10 16.83 -36.47 27.00
CA LEU A 10 15.71 -35.91 26.27
C LEU A 10 16.29 -35.03 25.15
N GLY A 11 16.33 -35.58 23.94
CA GLY A 11 16.68 -34.83 22.74
C GLY A 11 15.61 -33.76 22.50
N LEU A 12 15.89 -32.52 22.90
CA LEU A 12 15.16 -31.36 22.41
C LEU A 12 15.41 -31.29 20.89
N SER A 13 14.45 -31.75 20.11
CA SER A 13 14.40 -31.44 18.67
C SER A 13 14.18 -29.94 18.54
N ALA A 14 15.25 -29.17 18.44
CA ALA A 14 15.18 -27.79 18.03
C ALA A 14 14.70 -27.79 16.56
N PHE A 15 13.43 -27.52 16.36
CA PHE A 15 12.93 -27.23 15.03
C PHE A 15 13.66 -25.98 14.51
N ALA A 16 14.35 -26.11 13.38
CA ALA A 16 15.00 -24.96 12.76
C ALA A 16 13.94 -23.91 12.43
N GLN A 17 14.15 -22.69 12.92
CA GLN A 17 13.28 -21.57 12.65
C GLN A 17 13.22 -21.32 11.14
N VAL A 18 12.01 -21.11 10.59
CA VAL A 18 11.79 -20.88 9.15
C VAL A 18 11.94 -19.39 8.87
N ASP A 19 12.88 -19.04 8.01
CA ASP A 19 13.06 -17.67 7.55
C ASP A 19 11.95 -17.26 6.57
N VAL A 20 11.36 -16.08 6.81
CA VAL A 20 10.30 -15.49 6.03
C VAL A 20 10.81 -14.14 5.46
N PRO A 21 11.48 -14.12 4.30
CA PRO A 21 11.87 -12.87 3.65
C PRO A 21 10.64 -12.04 3.32
N PHE A 22 10.63 -10.79 3.81
CA PHE A 22 9.60 -9.80 3.55
C PHE A 22 10.19 -8.60 2.81
N TRP A 23 9.85 -8.44 1.53
CA TRP A 23 10.31 -7.31 0.73
C TRP A 23 9.30 -6.17 0.77
N HIS A 24 9.79 -4.94 1.00
CA HIS A 24 8.97 -3.74 1.11
C HIS A 24 9.66 -2.51 0.51
N ALA A 25 8.85 -1.48 0.21
CA ALA A 25 9.30 -0.20 -0.35
C ALA A 25 9.27 0.96 0.67
N MET A 26 9.13 0.64 1.95
CA MET A 26 9.06 1.66 3.00
C MET A 26 10.44 2.01 3.53
N ASP A 27 10.79 3.28 3.49
CA ASP A 27 12.02 3.85 4.06
C ASP A 27 11.76 4.68 5.33
N GLY A 28 12.79 5.33 5.83
CA GLY A 28 12.72 6.30 6.93
C GLY A 28 11.94 5.80 8.15
N PRO A 29 11.00 6.60 8.68
CA PRO A 29 10.19 6.21 9.85
C PRO A 29 9.34 4.97 9.60
N ALA A 30 8.74 4.82 8.41
CA ALA A 30 7.91 3.68 8.06
C ALA A 30 8.72 2.38 8.00
N GLY A 31 9.93 2.42 7.42
CA GLY A 31 10.84 1.27 7.42
C GLY A 31 11.27 0.84 8.83
N ARG A 32 11.52 1.81 9.73
CA ARG A 32 11.80 1.49 11.14
C ARG A 32 10.61 0.83 11.85
N LEU A 33 9.39 1.26 11.55
CA LEU A 33 8.18 0.66 12.11
C LEU A 33 8.01 -0.80 11.65
N ILE A 34 8.26 -1.09 10.36
CA ILE A 34 8.25 -2.46 9.84
C ILE A 34 9.29 -3.33 10.56
N ALA A 35 10.49 -2.82 10.75
CA ALA A 35 11.54 -3.55 11.48
C ALA A 35 11.13 -3.84 12.92
N ALA A 36 10.49 -2.86 13.62
CA ALA A 36 9.99 -3.05 14.97
C ALA A 36 8.86 -4.11 15.03
N PHE A 37 7.91 -4.10 14.11
CA PHE A 37 6.85 -5.12 14.04
C PHE A 37 7.43 -6.52 13.78
N ALA A 38 8.40 -6.64 12.88
CA ALA A 38 9.06 -7.93 12.64
C ALA A 38 9.82 -8.41 13.88
N GLN A 39 10.52 -7.51 14.58
CA GLN A 39 11.21 -7.84 15.82
C GLN A 39 10.24 -8.31 16.90
N GLU A 40 9.11 -7.61 17.07
CA GLU A 40 8.08 -7.99 18.06
C GLU A 40 7.44 -9.34 17.72
N PHE A 41 7.11 -9.59 16.45
CA PHE A 41 6.60 -10.88 15.99
C PHE A 41 7.61 -12.00 16.26
N ASN A 42 8.87 -11.80 15.88
CA ASN A 42 9.93 -12.78 16.07
C ASN A 42 10.22 -13.09 17.55
N ALA A 43 10.00 -12.12 18.45
CA ALA A 43 10.17 -12.32 19.88
C ALA A 43 9.02 -13.09 20.57
N ARG A 44 7.83 -13.17 19.93
CA ARG A 44 6.64 -13.83 20.49
C ARG A 44 6.54 -15.32 20.19
N GLN A 45 7.35 -15.83 19.27
CA GLN A 45 7.34 -17.22 18.85
C GLN A 45 8.72 -17.61 18.26
N ASP A 46 9.00 -18.91 18.16
CA ASP A 46 10.28 -19.49 17.74
C ASP A 46 10.20 -20.26 16.41
N ARG A 47 9.01 -20.34 15.82
CA ARG A 47 8.75 -21.14 14.61
C ARG A 47 9.14 -20.43 13.32
N TYR A 48 8.88 -19.13 13.23
CA TYR A 48 9.13 -18.32 12.04
C TYR A 48 9.99 -17.11 12.36
N ARG A 49 10.80 -16.66 11.41
CA ARG A 49 11.59 -15.43 11.51
C ARG A 49 11.33 -14.54 10.33
N VAL A 50 10.54 -13.48 10.53
CA VAL A 50 10.31 -12.46 9.50
C VAL A 50 11.56 -11.61 9.35
N LEU A 51 12.04 -11.50 8.09
CA LEU A 51 13.23 -10.76 7.69
C LEU A 51 12.85 -9.64 6.74
N PRO A 52 12.55 -8.43 7.25
CA PRO A 52 12.23 -7.28 6.40
C PRO A 52 13.45 -6.88 5.56
N ARG A 53 13.22 -6.59 4.28
CA ARG A 53 14.25 -6.14 3.33
C ARG A 53 13.71 -5.00 2.50
N TYR A 54 14.23 -3.80 2.72
CA TYR A 54 13.94 -2.65 1.89
C TYR A 54 14.45 -2.86 0.47
N GLN A 55 13.64 -2.59 -0.53
CA GLN A 55 13.94 -2.85 -1.94
C GLN A 55 14.06 -1.57 -2.79
N GLY A 56 13.96 -0.39 -2.20
CA GLY A 56 13.90 0.88 -2.92
C GLY A 56 12.47 1.40 -3.05
N THR A 57 12.22 2.21 -4.08
CA THR A 57 10.86 2.68 -4.41
C THR A 57 9.95 1.52 -4.79
N TYR A 58 8.66 1.78 -4.95
CA TYR A 58 7.72 0.74 -5.42
C TYR A 58 8.15 0.18 -6.78
N GLU A 59 8.51 1.03 -7.74
CA GLU A 59 8.94 0.63 -9.09
C GLU A 59 10.24 -0.20 -9.06
N GLU A 60 11.19 0.17 -8.20
CA GLU A 60 12.42 -0.60 -8.02
C GLU A 60 12.13 -1.96 -7.39
N ALA A 61 11.28 -2.00 -6.36
CA ALA A 61 10.87 -3.23 -5.69
C ALA A 61 10.14 -4.19 -6.63
N GLU A 62 9.23 -3.68 -7.46
CA GLU A 62 8.51 -4.44 -8.48
C GLU A 62 9.45 -5.01 -9.54
N THR A 63 10.39 -4.19 -10.04
CA THR A 63 11.38 -4.64 -11.01
C THR A 63 12.23 -5.77 -10.46
N LYS A 64 12.69 -5.65 -9.21
CA LYS A 64 13.46 -6.68 -8.51
C LYS A 64 12.63 -7.94 -8.26
N LEU A 65 11.35 -7.78 -7.89
CA LEU A 65 10.44 -8.90 -7.69
C LEU A 65 10.26 -9.71 -8.96
N VAL A 66 9.95 -9.06 -10.10
CA VAL A 66 9.77 -9.73 -11.40
C VAL A 66 11.03 -10.53 -11.77
N ALA A 67 12.22 -9.96 -11.58
CA ALA A 67 13.47 -10.65 -11.85
C ALA A 67 13.68 -11.86 -10.91
N ALA A 68 13.41 -11.71 -9.62
CA ALA A 68 13.54 -12.76 -8.63
C ALA A 68 12.55 -13.90 -8.86
N LEU A 69 11.29 -13.60 -9.20
CA LEU A 69 10.28 -14.61 -9.52
C LEU A 69 10.67 -15.45 -10.74
N ARG A 70 11.21 -14.81 -11.79
CA ARG A 70 11.74 -15.51 -12.98
C ARG A 70 12.93 -16.42 -12.65
N ALA A 71 13.72 -16.04 -11.65
CA ALA A 71 14.86 -16.83 -11.16
C ALA A 71 14.46 -17.90 -10.11
N GLY A 72 13.18 -18.02 -9.74
CA GLY A 72 12.72 -18.92 -8.69
C GLY A 72 13.22 -18.54 -7.28
N SER A 73 13.56 -17.27 -7.03
CA SER A 73 14.17 -16.77 -5.80
C SER A 73 13.40 -15.59 -5.17
N GLY A 74 12.10 -15.48 -5.48
CA GLY A 74 11.24 -14.43 -4.92
C GLY A 74 11.10 -14.51 -3.38
N PRO A 75 10.66 -13.43 -2.72
CA PRO A 75 10.40 -13.41 -1.29
C PRO A 75 9.15 -14.22 -0.94
N VAL A 76 9.00 -14.56 0.34
CA VAL A 76 7.78 -15.20 0.86
C VAL A 76 6.66 -14.17 1.01
N LEU A 77 7.00 -12.96 1.46
CA LEU A 77 6.07 -11.84 1.59
C LEU A 77 6.57 -10.65 0.77
N PHE A 78 5.65 -9.98 0.11
CA PHE A 78 5.91 -8.78 -0.68
C PHE A 78 4.85 -7.70 -0.42
N GLN A 79 5.29 -6.48 -0.17
CA GLN A 79 4.42 -5.31 -0.15
C GLN A 79 4.17 -4.85 -1.60
N ALA A 80 3.01 -5.19 -2.13
CA ALA A 80 2.62 -4.83 -3.49
C ALA A 80 1.91 -3.47 -3.49
N GLU A 81 2.24 -2.62 -4.45
CA GLU A 81 1.46 -1.45 -4.79
C GLU A 81 0.15 -1.87 -5.47
N LEU A 82 -0.93 -1.09 -5.28
CA LEU A 82 -2.29 -1.49 -5.69
C LEU A 82 -2.46 -1.66 -7.19
N SER A 83 -1.79 -0.87 -8.02
CA SER A 83 -1.88 -0.98 -9.48
C SER A 83 -1.12 -2.19 -10.02
N PHE A 84 -0.07 -2.62 -9.34
CA PHE A 84 0.74 -3.78 -9.69
C PHE A 84 0.16 -5.11 -9.20
N PHE A 85 -0.56 -5.08 -8.07
CA PHE A 85 -1.08 -6.29 -7.41
C PHE A 85 -1.97 -7.17 -8.31
N PRO A 86 -2.94 -6.63 -9.10
CA PRO A 86 -3.76 -7.46 -10.00
C PRO A 86 -2.93 -8.24 -11.03
N ARG A 87 -1.82 -7.67 -11.48
CA ARG A 87 -0.90 -8.33 -12.40
C ARG A 87 -0.24 -9.56 -11.76
N LEU A 88 0.21 -9.46 -10.51
CA LEU A 88 0.77 -10.61 -9.78
C LEU A 88 -0.24 -11.77 -9.67
N VAL A 89 -1.52 -11.43 -9.45
CA VAL A 89 -2.60 -12.42 -9.40
C VAL A 89 -2.83 -13.06 -10.77
N ALA A 90 -2.91 -12.26 -11.83
CA ALA A 90 -3.12 -12.74 -13.19
C ALA A 90 -1.97 -13.63 -13.70
N GLU A 91 -0.74 -13.34 -13.30
CA GLU A 91 0.45 -14.13 -13.61
C GLU A 91 0.62 -15.37 -12.70
N GLY A 92 -0.32 -15.63 -11.76
CA GLY A 92 -0.27 -16.76 -10.82
C GLY A 92 0.86 -16.64 -9.78
N GLN A 93 1.37 -15.44 -9.53
CA GLN A 93 2.47 -15.18 -8.60
C GLN A 93 2.00 -14.86 -7.18
N ALA A 94 0.71 -14.65 -6.97
CA ALA A 94 0.11 -14.47 -5.66
C ALA A 94 -0.71 -15.69 -5.26
N LEU A 95 -0.55 -16.12 -4.02
CA LEU A 95 -1.28 -17.27 -3.47
C LEU A 95 -2.66 -16.82 -2.96
N PRO A 96 -3.77 -17.51 -3.30
CA PRO A 96 -5.06 -17.25 -2.68
C PRO A 96 -5.01 -17.59 -1.19
N LEU A 97 -5.52 -16.67 -0.37
CA LEU A 97 -5.34 -16.71 1.08
C LEU A 97 -6.51 -17.33 1.84
N GLU A 98 -7.67 -17.58 1.22
CA GLU A 98 -8.89 -18.01 1.92
C GLU A 98 -8.69 -19.27 2.77
N ALA A 99 -7.88 -20.22 2.29
CA ALA A 99 -7.61 -21.47 3.00
C ALA A 99 -6.66 -21.31 4.21
N TYR A 100 -6.02 -20.13 4.34
CA TYR A 100 -4.98 -19.85 5.34
C TYR A 100 -5.39 -18.78 6.34
N LEU A 101 -6.52 -18.11 6.10
CA LEU A 101 -6.99 -17.01 6.93
C LEU A 101 -8.07 -17.52 7.90
N ASP A 102 -7.63 -17.98 9.07
CA ASP A 102 -8.49 -18.12 10.25
C ASP A 102 -8.44 -16.81 11.06
N LEU A 103 -9.05 -15.78 10.48
CA LEU A 103 -9.03 -14.45 11.07
C LEU A 103 -10.13 -14.31 12.11
N ASP A 104 -9.77 -13.74 13.27
CA ASP A 104 -10.73 -13.27 14.25
C ASP A 104 -11.74 -12.32 13.60
N PRO A 105 -13.06 -12.58 13.68
CA PRO A 105 -14.08 -11.68 13.17
C PRO A 105 -13.96 -10.26 13.72
N GLY A 106 -13.50 -10.08 14.96
CA GLY A 106 -13.22 -8.78 15.58
C GLY A 106 -12.12 -8.02 14.84
N PHE A 107 -11.04 -8.71 14.45
CA PHE A 107 -9.99 -8.11 13.64
C PHE A 107 -10.49 -7.60 12.28
N VAL A 108 -11.32 -8.40 11.59
CA VAL A 108 -11.87 -8.01 10.29
C VAL A 108 -12.85 -6.84 10.44
N ALA A 109 -13.67 -6.82 11.51
CA ALA A 109 -14.63 -5.75 11.77
C ALA A 109 -13.96 -4.41 12.11
N ASP A 110 -12.76 -4.44 12.68
CA ASP A 110 -11.96 -3.25 13.01
C ASP A 110 -11.26 -2.64 11.76
N LEU A 111 -11.20 -3.37 10.66
CA LEU A 111 -10.57 -2.89 9.43
C LEU A 111 -11.51 -1.95 8.66
N PHE A 112 -10.94 -0.88 8.11
CA PHE A 112 -11.64 0.00 7.20
C PHE A 112 -12.06 -0.76 5.93
N ALA A 113 -13.35 -0.88 5.68
CA ALA A 113 -13.89 -1.76 4.63
C ALA A 113 -13.29 -1.53 3.22
N PRO A 114 -13.06 -0.28 2.73
CA PRO A 114 -12.37 -0.07 1.46
C PRO A 114 -10.95 -0.67 1.45
N ALA A 115 -10.18 -0.52 2.54
CA ALA A 115 -8.85 -1.09 2.63
C ALA A 115 -8.87 -2.63 2.64
N TRP A 116 -9.84 -3.21 3.33
CA TRP A 116 -10.05 -4.66 3.35
C TRP A 116 -10.25 -5.23 1.95
N ASN A 117 -10.94 -4.51 1.08
CA ASN A 117 -11.26 -4.96 -0.27
C ASN A 117 -10.09 -4.89 -1.26
N TYR A 118 -9.01 -4.14 -0.96
CA TYR A 118 -7.85 -4.04 -1.84
C TYR A 118 -7.15 -5.38 -2.10
N GLY A 119 -7.22 -6.31 -1.16
CA GLY A 119 -6.66 -7.65 -1.32
C GLY A 119 -7.48 -8.62 -2.16
N VAL A 120 -8.58 -8.17 -2.80
CA VAL A 120 -9.51 -9.02 -3.54
C VAL A 120 -9.39 -8.79 -5.05
N VAL A 121 -9.16 -9.87 -5.82
CA VAL A 121 -9.15 -9.86 -7.28
C VAL A 121 -10.04 -11.00 -7.77
N GLY A 122 -10.96 -10.73 -8.69
CA GLY A 122 -11.89 -11.73 -9.21
C GLY A 122 -12.73 -12.42 -8.14
N GLY A 123 -13.10 -11.72 -7.08
CA GLY A 123 -13.88 -12.24 -5.96
C GLY A 123 -13.11 -13.12 -4.97
N ARG A 124 -11.79 -13.29 -5.16
CA ARG A 124 -10.92 -14.09 -4.29
C ARG A 124 -9.88 -13.20 -3.61
N ARG A 125 -9.50 -13.55 -2.38
CA ARG A 125 -8.51 -12.81 -1.60
C ARG A 125 -7.11 -13.36 -1.82
N PHE A 126 -6.20 -12.48 -2.24
CA PHE A 126 -4.77 -12.77 -2.46
C PHE A 126 -3.84 -11.91 -1.61
N GLY A 127 -4.39 -10.90 -0.93
CA GLY A 127 -3.60 -10.00 -0.10
C GLY A 127 -4.37 -9.51 1.12
N LEU A 128 -3.62 -8.96 2.07
CA LEU A 128 -4.13 -8.26 3.25
C LEU A 128 -3.76 -6.78 3.16
N PRO A 129 -4.58 -5.87 3.70
CA PRO A 129 -4.20 -4.48 3.80
C PRO A 129 -2.99 -4.34 4.73
N PHE A 130 -2.01 -3.57 4.32
CA PHE A 130 -0.80 -3.33 5.08
C PHE A 130 -0.61 -1.86 5.43
N ASN A 131 -0.64 -0.98 4.43
CA ASN A 131 -0.62 0.46 4.57
C ASN A 131 -1.48 1.09 3.49
N ASN A 132 -2.09 2.22 3.82
CA ASN A 132 -2.91 2.98 2.89
C ASN A 132 -2.50 4.44 2.89
N SER A 133 -2.53 5.03 1.70
CA SER A 133 -2.41 6.48 1.51
C SER A 133 -3.75 7.06 1.10
N THR A 134 -3.99 8.31 1.48
CA THR A 134 -5.12 9.08 0.99
C THR A 134 -4.66 10.49 0.62
N PRO A 135 -5.14 11.06 -0.50
CA PRO A 135 -4.85 12.45 -0.83
C PRO A 135 -5.45 13.36 0.23
N VAL A 136 -4.65 14.32 0.70
CA VAL A 136 -5.11 15.37 1.61
C VAL A 136 -4.68 16.73 1.09
N LEU A 137 -5.47 17.75 1.37
CA LEU A 137 -5.16 19.13 1.06
C LEU A 137 -4.56 19.81 2.28
N PHE A 138 -3.29 20.18 2.21
CA PHE A 138 -2.67 21.09 3.16
C PHE A 138 -2.88 22.54 2.70
N TYR A 139 -3.31 23.41 3.60
CA TYR A 139 -3.47 24.83 3.30
C TYR A 139 -3.01 25.72 4.46
N TYR A 140 -2.55 26.91 4.14
CA TYR A 140 -2.15 27.91 5.12
C TYR A 140 -3.39 28.59 5.70
N LEU A 141 -3.75 28.25 6.92
CA LEU A 141 -4.96 28.73 7.58
C LEU A 141 -5.00 30.26 7.68
N ASP A 142 -3.87 30.90 7.97
CA ASP A 142 -3.80 32.36 8.10
C ASP A 142 -4.01 33.07 6.76
N VAL A 143 -3.52 32.51 5.66
CA VAL A 143 -3.77 33.01 4.31
C VAL A 143 -5.25 32.92 3.96
N PHE A 144 -5.88 31.78 4.27
CA PHE A 144 -7.32 31.59 4.05
C PHE A 144 -8.15 32.58 4.86
N ARG A 145 -7.85 32.75 6.15
CA ARG A 145 -8.52 33.74 7.02
C ARG A 145 -8.35 35.16 6.53
N ALA A 146 -7.13 35.55 6.15
CA ALA A 146 -6.85 36.91 5.66
C ALA A 146 -7.59 37.24 4.36
N LYS A 147 -7.93 36.23 3.56
CA LYS A 147 -8.67 36.38 2.29
C LYS A 147 -10.16 36.03 2.41
N GLY A 148 -10.65 35.68 3.59
CA GLY A 148 -12.04 35.28 3.79
C GLY A 148 -12.42 34.01 3.05
N LEU A 149 -11.46 33.07 2.86
CA LEU A 149 -11.67 31.81 2.17
C LEU A 149 -11.94 30.68 3.16
N GLU A 150 -12.81 29.77 2.76
CA GLU A 150 -13.05 28.51 3.46
C GLU A 150 -12.29 27.36 2.79
N ALA A 151 -12.03 26.29 3.55
CA ALA A 151 -11.47 25.05 2.98
C ALA A 151 -12.41 24.49 1.90
N PRO A 152 -11.91 24.19 0.69
CA PRO A 152 -12.75 23.71 -0.39
C PRO A 152 -13.30 22.31 -0.06
N ARG A 153 -14.57 22.09 -0.38
CA ARG A 153 -15.27 20.81 -0.11
C ARG A 153 -15.53 20.01 -1.39
N ASP A 154 -15.27 20.58 -2.54
CA ASP A 154 -15.40 19.95 -3.85
C ASP A 154 -14.38 20.52 -4.84
N TRP A 155 -14.25 19.88 -6.00
CA TRP A 155 -13.28 20.27 -7.02
C TRP A 155 -13.53 21.68 -7.60
N ARG A 156 -14.77 22.12 -7.68
CA ARG A 156 -15.10 23.47 -8.16
C ARG A 156 -14.69 24.53 -7.15
N ALA A 157 -14.95 24.28 -5.87
CA ALA A 157 -14.50 25.16 -4.79
C ALA A 157 -12.97 25.17 -4.72
N PHE A 158 -12.31 24.02 -4.87
CA PHE A 158 -10.85 23.90 -4.92
C PHE A 158 -10.26 24.76 -6.06
N GLU A 159 -10.76 24.63 -7.30
CA GLU A 159 -10.29 25.40 -8.43
C GLU A 159 -10.47 26.90 -8.22
N ARG A 160 -11.64 27.35 -7.78
CA ARG A 160 -11.88 28.77 -7.48
C ARG A 160 -10.93 29.31 -6.41
N THR A 161 -10.69 28.53 -5.36
CA THR A 161 -9.78 28.91 -4.28
C THR A 161 -8.33 28.98 -4.78
N ALA A 162 -7.88 28.02 -5.53
CA ALA A 162 -6.54 27.99 -6.12
C ALA A 162 -6.31 29.20 -7.03
N LEU A 163 -7.27 29.53 -7.90
CA LEU A 163 -7.22 30.72 -8.77
C LEU A 163 -7.22 32.02 -7.96
N ALA A 164 -8.04 32.14 -6.92
CA ALA A 164 -8.09 33.32 -6.05
C ALA A 164 -6.80 33.55 -5.26
N LEU A 165 -6.04 32.49 -5.00
CA LEU A 165 -4.76 32.55 -4.30
C LEU A 165 -3.57 32.74 -5.26
N THR A 166 -3.74 32.46 -6.56
CA THR A 166 -2.70 32.63 -7.57
C THR A 166 -2.45 34.10 -7.86
N SER A 167 -1.19 34.49 -7.94
CA SER A 167 -0.72 35.83 -8.31
C SER A 167 0.57 35.74 -9.13
N ARG A 168 1.13 36.88 -9.56
CA ARG A 168 2.46 36.88 -10.20
C ARG A 168 3.57 36.36 -9.31
N ALA A 169 3.42 36.51 -7.96
CA ALA A 169 4.44 36.15 -6.98
C ALA A 169 4.24 34.77 -6.34
N ALA A 170 3.03 34.18 -6.46
CA ALA A 170 2.71 32.94 -5.77
C ALA A 170 1.76 32.07 -6.57
N LYS A 171 1.96 30.77 -6.54
CA LYS A 171 1.01 29.77 -7.02
C LYS A 171 -0.03 29.48 -5.94
N GLY A 172 -1.29 29.46 -6.33
CA GLY A 172 -2.41 29.17 -5.40
C GLY A 172 -2.46 27.71 -4.98
N PHE A 173 -1.87 26.82 -5.79
CA PHE A 173 -1.76 25.41 -5.49
C PHE A 173 -0.52 24.79 -6.12
N ILE A 174 0.06 23.81 -5.44
CA ILE A 174 1.18 23.01 -5.94
C ILE A 174 0.93 21.56 -5.55
N PHE A 175 1.04 20.63 -6.50
CA PHE A 175 1.15 19.22 -6.19
C PHE A 175 2.53 18.93 -5.60
N VAL A 176 2.59 18.31 -4.42
CA VAL A 176 3.85 18.04 -3.71
C VAL A 176 4.65 16.91 -4.37
N THR A 177 3.96 16.04 -5.11
CA THR A 177 4.57 14.97 -5.89
C THR A 177 4.17 15.12 -7.35
N ASP A 178 4.98 14.58 -8.26
CA ASP A 178 4.54 14.40 -9.64
C ASP A 178 3.15 13.79 -9.64
N PRO A 179 2.22 14.28 -10.48
CA PRO A 179 0.89 13.72 -10.59
C PRO A 179 1.01 12.26 -11.01
N GLN A 180 1.16 11.40 -10.02
CA GLN A 180 1.17 9.96 -10.25
C GLN A 180 -0.19 9.56 -10.82
N ALA A 181 -0.22 8.51 -11.62
CA ALA A 181 -1.44 7.94 -12.18
C ALA A 181 -2.52 7.75 -11.10
N TRP A 182 -2.12 7.37 -9.89
CA TRP A 182 -2.99 7.24 -8.71
C TRP A 182 -3.75 8.52 -8.34
N LEU A 183 -3.08 9.69 -8.30
CA LEU A 183 -3.76 10.95 -7.98
C LEU A 183 -4.73 11.36 -9.09
N PHE A 184 -4.33 11.17 -10.36
CA PHE A 184 -5.20 11.42 -11.50
C PHE A 184 -6.42 10.50 -11.47
N GLU A 185 -6.24 9.21 -11.18
CA GLU A 185 -7.33 8.25 -10.99
C GLU A 185 -8.27 8.70 -9.86
N ALA A 186 -7.73 9.13 -8.71
CA ALA A 186 -8.52 9.67 -7.60
C ALA A 186 -9.33 10.92 -8.02
N MET A 187 -8.78 11.78 -8.87
CA MET A 187 -9.48 12.92 -9.43
C MET A 187 -10.63 12.52 -10.37
N VAL A 188 -10.46 11.48 -11.16
CA VAL A 188 -11.49 10.97 -12.07
C VAL A 188 -12.58 10.24 -11.32
N THR A 189 -12.23 9.34 -10.42
CA THR A 189 -13.19 8.53 -9.65
C THR A 189 -14.02 9.37 -8.70
N SER A 190 -13.44 10.40 -8.07
CA SER A 190 -14.18 11.34 -7.22
C SER A 190 -15.16 12.24 -7.99
N ARG A 191 -15.08 12.27 -9.32
CA ARG A 191 -16.06 12.88 -10.22
C ARG A 191 -17.12 11.89 -10.72
N GLY A 192 -17.06 10.64 -10.29
CA GLY A 192 -17.96 9.56 -10.72
C GLY A 192 -17.52 8.86 -12.00
N GLY A 193 -16.28 9.12 -12.48
CA GLY A 193 -15.72 8.47 -13.66
C GLY A 193 -14.88 7.24 -13.34
N SER A 194 -14.38 6.60 -14.40
CA SER A 194 -13.40 5.52 -14.33
C SER A 194 -12.41 5.65 -15.47
N LEU A 195 -11.13 5.33 -15.21
CA LEU A 195 -10.08 5.26 -16.23
C LEU A 195 -10.09 3.97 -17.04
N VAL A 196 -10.86 2.98 -16.59
CA VAL A 196 -11.07 1.70 -17.29
C VAL A 196 -12.57 1.45 -17.38
N GLN A 197 -13.05 1.10 -18.56
CA GLN A 197 -14.43 0.69 -18.80
C GLN A 197 -14.43 -0.51 -19.76
N ASP A 198 -15.13 -1.58 -19.40
CA ASP A 198 -15.21 -2.82 -20.19
C ASP A 198 -13.82 -3.35 -20.60
N ASP A 199 -12.89 -3.39 -19.63
CA ASP A 199 -11.49 -3.78 -19.78
C ASP A 199 -10.69 -2.94 -20.79
N ARG A 200 -11.15 -1.74 -21.11
CA ARG A 200 -10.49 -0.81 -22.05
C ARG A 200 -10.15 0.51 -21.36
N PRO A 201 -9.05 1.16 -21.76
CA PRO A 201 -8.74 2.51 -21.32
C PRO A 201 -9.86 3.50 -21.65
N ASN A 202 -10.25 4.33 -20.68
CA ASN A 202 -11.33 5.31 -20.78
C ASN A 202 -10.84 6.75 -20.47
N PHE A 203 -9.71 7.13 -21.04
CA PHE A 203 -9.10 8.45 -20.79
C PHE A 203 -9.82 9.62 -21.48
N THR A 204 -10.75 9.34 -22.38
CA THR A 204 -11.57 10.33 -23.09
C THR A 204 -12.93 10.55 -22.45
N SER A 205 -13.21 9.95 -21.31
CA SER A 205 -14.42 10.23 -20.56
C SER A 205 -14.49 11.70 -20.13
N ARG A 206 -15.70 12.22 -19.96
CA ARG A 206 -15.94 13.59 -19.50
C ARG A 206 -15.21 13.90 -18.19
N GLU A 207 -15.17 12.95 -17.27
CA GLU A 207 -14.55 13.06 -15.97
C GLU A 207 -13.02 13.08 -16.07
N ALA A 208 -12.44 12.25 -16.96
CA ALA A 208 -11.00 12.22 -17.21
C ALA A 208 -10.54 13.51 -17.89
N VAL A 209 -11.26 13.98 -18.89
CA VAL A 209 -10.97 15.26 -19.56
C VAL A 209 -11.08 16.43 -18.58
N ALA A 210 -12.14 16.48 -17.75
CA ALA A 210 -12.30 17.54 -16.76
C ALA A 210 -11.20 17.53 -15.68
N ALA A 211 -10.71 16.35 -15.28
CA ALA A 211 -9.57 16.23 -14.37
C ALA A 211 -8.28 16.75 -15.00
N LEU A 212 -8.02 16.41 -16.26
CA LEU A 212 -6.84 16.86 -17.01
C LEU A 212 -6.86 18.37 -17.25
N GLU A 213 -8.00 18.92 -17.65
CA GLU A 213 -8.17 20.38 -17.84
C GLU A 213 -7.91 21.15 -16.55
N MET A 214 -8.33 20.61 -15.39
CA MET A 214 -8.07 21.24 -14.11
C MET A 214 -6.56 21.23 -13.77
N LEU A 215 -5.83 20.20 -14.13
CA LEU A 215 -4.37 20.13 -13.94
C LEU A 215 -3.61 21.09 -14.86
N TYR A 216 -4.16 21.39 -16.05
CA TYR A 216 -3.55 22.28 -17.03
C TYR A 216 -3.68 23.77 -16.69
N ARG A 217 -4.71 24.16 -15.95
CA ARG A 217 -5.00 25.56 -15.53
C ARG A 217 -4.15 26.00 -14.36
#